data_5df2df71b5fe4f6aef255e13f30164ac
#
_entry.id   5df2df71b5fe4f6aef255e13f30164ac
#
_cell.length_a   1.000
_cell.length_b   1.000
_cell.length_c   1.000
_cell.angle_alpha   90.00
_cell.angle_beta   90.00
_cell.angle_gamma   90.00
#
_symmetry.space_group_name_H-M   'P 1'
#
loop_
_entity.id
_entity.type
_entity.pdbx_description
1 polymer ?
#
loop_
_entity_poly.entity_id
_entity_poly.type
_entity_poly.pdbx_seq_one_letter_code
_entity_poly.pdbx_strand_id
1 'polypeptide(L)'
;MKLTAFAFEIKDSVAHITLDQADRGNPLDRHFAEEFNELATECSINPDIRSVLIDAKGRFFSVGGDLNALAKDRAELAHFVSAATADLHMAISRFARMNAPVVVVVHALAAGGAVALLAGADFVLAAPAAKFYAAFSAIGIISDSGGSYFLPRRMGSRRATQFLMLNETLTAEEAAESGLINRVVAPEALADEAWQLASRLAQGPTLAFGELKNLLIASATETLESQLENEARAMARVTRTDDAWNAMQAVLAKQKATFKGR
;
A
#
# COMPACT_ATOMS: atom_id res chain seq x y z
N MET A 1 -2.02 19.94 7.19
CA MET A 1 -0.96 19.74 6.19
C MET A 1 -1.24 20.63 4.97
N LYS A 2 -0.23 21.24 4.39
CA LYS A 2 -0.37 21.94 3.10
C LYS A 2 0.29 21.01 2.06
N LEU A 3 -0.53 20.23 1.37
CA LEU A 3 -0.09 19.25 0.39
C LEU A 3 -0.21 19.83 -1.02
N THR A 4 0.69 19.45 -1.90
CA THR A 4 0.73 19.84 -3.32
C THR A 4 0.90 18.63 -4.25
N ALA A 5 1.45 17.53 -3.76
CA ALA A 5 1.54 16.26 -4.49
C ALA A 5 0.31 15.37 -4.28
N PHE A 6 -0.48 15.65 -3.22
CA PHE A 6 -1.63 14.85 -2.84
C PHE A 6 -2.83 15.72 -2.49
N ALA A 7 -4.04 15.20 -2.77
CA ALA A 7 -5.25 15.58 -2.06
C ALA A 7 -5.48 14.59 -0.91
N PHE A 8 -5.96 15.08 0.23
CA PHE A 8 -6.20 14.28 1.42
C PHE A 8 -7.48 14.70 2.13
N GLU A 9 -8.33 13.73 2.42
CA GLU A 9 -9.52 13.93 3.25
C GLU A 9 -9.77 12.71 4.14
N ILE A 10 -10.47 12.93 5.26
CA ILE A 10 -10.94 11.84 6.13
C ILE A 10 -12.47 11.88 6.09
N LYS A 11 -13.07 10.77 5.68
CA LYS A 11 -14.53 10.60 5.62
C LYS A 11 -14.91 9.21 6.09
N ASP A 12 -15.88 9.12 7.00
CA ASP A 12 -16.38 7.84 7.54
C ASP A 12 -15.26 6.91 8.05
N SER A 13 -14.25 7.48 8.69
CA SER A 13 -13.03 6.81 9.16
C SER A 13 -12.15 6.20 8.07
N VAL A 14 -12.33 6.60 6.82
CA VAL A 14 -11.46 6.30 5.68
C VAL A 14 -10.59 7.52 5.39
N ALA A 15 -9.28 7.38 5.45
CA ALA A 15 -8.34 8.36 4.94
C ALA A 15 -8.21 8.18 3.42
N HIS A 16 -8.72 9.12 2.65
CA HIS A 16 -8.63 9.11 1.20
C HIS A 16 -7.45 9.97 0.76
N ILE A 17 -6.48 9.35 0.12
CA ILE A 17 -5.24 9.94 -0.40
C ILE A 17 -5.29 9.84 -1.93
N THR A 18 -5.33 10.96 -2.62
CA THR A 18 -5.29 11.00 -4.08
C THR A 18 -3.98 11.59 -4.57
N LEU A 19 -3.23 10.89 -5.41
CA LEU A 19 -2.07 11.43 -6.11
C LEU A 19 -2.55 12.55 -7.04
N ASP A 20 -2.09 13.80 -6.87
CA ASP A 20 -2.66 14.99 -7.49
C ASP A 20 -1.65 15.85 -8.29
N GLN A 21 -0.62 15.21 -8.87
CA GLN A 21 0.27 15.82 -9.85
C GLN A 21 0.01 15.27 -11.27
N ALA A 22 -1.26 15.29 -11.69
CA ALA A 22 -1.72 14.69 -12.94
C ALA A 22 -0.95 15.16 -14.18
N ASP A 23 -0.62 16.44 -14.28
CA ASP A 23 0.11 17.04 -15.41
C ASP A 23 1.55 16.53 -15.53
N ARG A 24 2.14 16.06 -14.42
CA ARG A 24 3.47 15.45 -14.38
C ARG A 24 3.44 13.92 -14.43
N GLY A 25 2.26 13.31 -14.41
CA GLY A 25 2.08 11.87 -14.33
C GLY A 25 2.34 11.28 -12.94
N ASN A 26 2.15 12.07 -11.88
CA ASN A 26 2.32 11.67 -10.48
C ASN A 26 3.70 11.05 -10.20
N PRO A 27 4.82 11.78 -10.43
CA PRO A 27 6.16 11.22 -10.23
C PRO A 27 6.46 11.04 -8.75
N LEU A 28 7.24 9.99 -8.44
CA LEU A 28 7.80 9.76 -7.12
C LEU A 28 9.11 10.55 -7.03
N ASP A 29 9.03 11.84 -6.73
CA ASP A 29 10.16 12.72 -6.48
C ASP A 29 10.34 12.96 -4.96
N ARG A 30 11.32 13.80 -4.60
CA ARG A 30 11.59 14.11 -3.19
C ARG A 30 10.37 14.73 -2.49
N HIS A 31 9.68 15.62 -3.15
CA HIS A 31 8.52 16.30 -2.60
C HIS A 31 7.36 15.32 -2.36
N PHE A 32 7.12 14.41 -3.32
CA PHE A 32 6.21 13.29 -3.13
C PHE A 32 6.58 12.48 -1.87
N ALA A 33 7.87 12.13 -1.72
CA ALA A 33 8.33 11.31 -0.61
C ALA A 33 8.13 11.98 0.75
N GLU A 34 8.44 13.28 0.85
CA GLU A 34 8.23 14.09 2.06
C GLU A 34 6.74 14.14 2.47
N GLU A 35 5.85 14.53 1.54
CA GLU A 35 4.40 14.60 1.83
C GLU A 35 3.80 13.21 2.09
N PHE A 36 4.24 12.17 1.37
CA PHE A 36 3.77 10.81 1.59
C PHE A 36 4.15 10.28 2.98
N ASN A 37 5.33 10.68 3.49
CA ASN A 37 5.76 10.35 4.85
C ASN A 37 4.96 11.10 5.92
N GLU A 38 4.58 12.36 5.67
CA GLU A 38 3.64 13.10 6.54
C GLU A 38 2.28 12.41 6.59
N LEU A 39 1.73 12.02 5.42
CA LEU A 39 0.46 11.29 5.32
C LEU A 39 0.51 9.93 6.03
N ALA A 40 1.59 9.17 5.84
CA ALA A 40 1.78 7.88 6.51
C ALA A 40 1.85 8.05 8.03
N THR A 41 2.48 9.13 8.50
CA THR A 41 2.54 9.48 9.93
C THR A 41 1.15 9.78 10.45
N GLU A 42 0.40 10.68 9.81
CA GLU A 42 -0.97 11.01 10.18
C GLU A 42 -1.86 9.77 10.24
N CYS A 43 -1.85 8.95 9.16
CA CYS A 43 -2.65 7.73 9.09
C CYS A 43 -2.28 6.71 10.18
N SER A 44 -1.03 6.70 10.65
CA SER A 44 -0.57 5.73 11.65
C SER A 44 -0.89 6.11 13.10
N ILE A 45 -1.04 7.42 13.39
CA ILE A 45 -1.24 7.92 14.78
C ILE A 45 -2.66 8.43 15.04
N ASN A 46 -3.42 8.78 14.01
CA ASN A 46 -4.77 9.29 14.15
C ASN A 46 -5.77 8.13 14.37
N PRO A 47 -6.39 8.02 15.57
CA PRO A 47 -7.30 6.91 15.90
C PRO A 47 -8.62 6.95 15.12
N ASP A 48 -8.97 8.08 14.50
CA ASP A 48 -10.16 8.22 13.67
C ASP A 48 -9.97 7.61 12.27
N ILE A 49 -8.73 7.31 11.86
CA ILE A 49 -8.41 6.64 10.61
C ILE A 49 -8.37 5.13 10.84
N ARG A 50 -9.32 4.41 10.21
CA ARG A 50 -9.50 2.98 10.38
C ARG A 50 -9.27 2.18 9.10
N SER A 51 -9.20 2.85 7.96
CA SER A 51 -8.68 2.33 6.68
C SER A 51 -8.11 3.48 5.85
N VAL A 52 -7.30 3.15 4.87
CA VAL A 52 -6.73 4.10 3.91
C VAL A 52 -7.10 3.66 2.50
N LEU A 53 -7.55 4.61 1.68
CA LEU A 53 -7.79 4.46 0.26
C LEU A 53 -6.81 5.35 -0.49
N ILE A 54 -6.04 4.77 -1.43
CA ILE A 54 -5.09 5.51 -2.25
C ILE A 54 -5.49 5.35 -3.72
N ASP A 55 -5.70 6.47 -4.40
CA ASP A 55 -5.94 6.53 -5.84
C ASP A 55 -5.12 7.63 -6.51
N ALA A 56 -5.37 7.90 -7.79
CA ALA A 56 -4.63 8.93 -8.52
C ALA A 56 -5.50 9.62 -9.55
N LYS A 57 -5.24 10.91 -9.78
CA LYS A 57 -5.80 11.69 -10.88
C LYS A 57 -4.92 11.62 -12.13
N GLY A 58 -5.53 11.90 -13.28
CA GLY A 58 -4.85 12.09 -14.56
C GLY A 58 -4.73 10.83 -15.40
N ARG A 59 -3.83 10.90 -16.38
CA ARG A 59 -3.65 9.86 -17.41
C ARG A 59 -2.99 8.59 -16.86
N PHE A 60 -2.18 8.72 -15.81
CA PHE A 60 -1.40 7.64 -15.22
C PHE A 60 -1.72 7.53 -13.73
N PHE A 61 -1.62 6.33 -13.17
CA PHE A 61 -1.54 6.20 -11.72
C PHE A 61 -0.24 6.86 -11.24
N SER A 62 0.91 6.42 -11.76
CA SER A 62 2.20 7.08 -11.56
C SER A 62 3.22 6.59 -12.59
N VAL A 63 4.04 7.51 -13.10
CA VAL A 63 5.15 7.19 -14.00
C VAL A 63 6.39 6.67 -13.26
N GLY A 64 6.35 6.55 -11.92
CA GLY A 64 7.50 6.16 -11.11
C GLY A 64 8.43 7.32 -10.79
N GLY A 65 9.72 7.04 -10.60
CA GLY A 65 10.72 8.06 -10.28
C GLY A 65 10.83 9.15 -11.35
N ASP A 66 11.06 10.40 -10.92
CA ASP A 66 11.26 11.52 -11.83
C ASP A 66 12.66 11.44 -12.48
N LEU A 67 12.72 10.91 -13.71
CA LEU A 67 13.98 10.78 -14.45
C LEU A 67 14.66 12.12 -14.75
N ASN A 68 13.90 13.21 -14.89
CA ASN A 68 14.49 14.54 -15.11
C ASN A 68 15.22 15.03 -13.86
N ALA A 69 14.67 14.75 -12.67
CA ALA A 69 15.34 15.06 -11.43
C ALA A 69 16.56 14.15 -11.19
N LEU A 70 16.43 12.85 -11.47
CA LEU A 70 17.51 11.86 -11.32
C LEU A 70 18.70 12.12 -12.25
N ALA A 71 18.44 12.48 -13.51
CA ALA A 71 19.48 12.68 -14.52
C ALA A 71 20.09 14.11 -14.54
N LYS A 72 19.73 14.96 -13.57
CA LYS A 72 20.13 16.38 -13.55
C LYS A 72 21.64 16.56 -13.29
N ASP A 73 22.20 15.84 -12.35
CA ASP A 73 23.61 15.92 -11.97
C ASP A 73 24.15 14.55 -11.58
N ARG A 74 25.12 14.07 -12.35
CA ARG A 74 25.75 12.77 -12.12
C ARG A 74 26.53 12.70 -10.79
N ALA A 75 27.15 13.78 -10.39
CA ALA A 75 27.97 13.82 -9.16
C ALA A 75 27.07 13.73 -7.91
N GLU A 76 25.89 14.35 -7.96
CA GLU A 76 24.93 14.40 -6.86
C GLU A 76 23.93 13.26 -6.87
N LEU A 77 23.84 12.45 -7.95
CA LEU A 77 22.82 11.43 -8.14
C LEU A 77 22.70 10.47 -6.94
N ALA A 78 23.81 9.94 -6.47
CA ALA A 78 23.80 8.98 -5.35
C ALA A 78 23.28 9.61 -4.05
N HIS A 79 23.69 10.85 -3.77
CA HIS A 79 23.21 11.60 -2.61
C HIS A 79 21.72 11.92 -2.73
N PHE A 80 21.29 12.39 -3.90
CA PHE A 80 19.89 12.71 -4.18
C PHE A 80 18.98 11.48 -3.98
N VAL A 81 19.35 10.32 -4.55
CA VAL A 81 18.59 9.08 -4.41
C VAL A 81 18.54 8.64 -2.95
N SER A 82 19.67 8.68 -2.22
CA SER A 82 19.71 8.30 -0.82
C SER A 82 18.82 9.18 0.06
N ALA A 83 18.76 10.48 -0.21
CA ALA A 83 17.90 11.40 0.53
C ALA A 83 16.41 11.19 0.19
N ALA A 84 16.06 11.06 -1.09
CA ALA A 84 14.68 10.87 -1.53
C ALA A 84 14.08 9.54 -1.04
N THR A 85 14.89 8.47 -1.02
CA THR A 85 14.43 7.16 -0.55
C THR A 85 14.20 7.09 0.96
N ALA A 86 14.85 7.93 1.77
CA ALA A 86 14.72 7.91 3.23
C ALA A 86 13.26 8.14 3.67
N ASP A 87 12.62 9.21 3.20
CA ASP A 87 11.22 9.52 3.51
C ASP A 87 10.26 8.51 2.89
N LEU A 88 10.48 8.15 1.62
CA LEU A 88 9.64 7.20 0.92
C LEU A 88 9.62 5.81 1.61
N HIS A 89 10.80 5.30 1.99
CA HIS A 89 10.89 4.00 2.68
C HIS A 89 10.26 4.05 4.07
N MET A 90 10.38 5.17 4.78
CA MET A 90 9.72 5.35 6.07
C MET A 90 8.19 5.32 5.91
N ALA A 91 7.65 6.03 4.92
CA ALA A 91 6.22 6.01 4.61
C ALA A 91 5.71 4.61 4.31
N ILE A 92 6.38 3.89 3.40
CA ILE A 92 6.02 2.53 3.01
C ILE A 92 6.04 1.58 4.22
N SER A 93 7.06 1.68 5.07
CA SER A 93 7.15 0.87 6.29
C SER A 93 6.00 1.15 7.26
N ARG A 94 5.59 2.42 7.41
CA ARG A 94 4.45 2.80 8.26
C ARG A 94 3.13 2.26 7.71
N PHE A 95 2.84 2.47 6.43
CA PHE A 95 1.63 1.94 5.79
C PHE A 95 1.55 0.42 5.88
N ALA A 96 2.67 -0.28 5.71
CA ALA A 96 2.69 -1.74 5.81
C ALA A 96 2.43 -2.24 7.24
N ARG A 97 2.82 -1.48 8.29
CA ARG A 97 2.79 -1.93 9.69
C ARG A 97 1.69 -1.31 10.55
N MET A 98 1.06 -0.21 10.10
CA MET A 98 -0.01 0.43 10.86
C MET A 98 -1.26 -0.46 10.96
N ASN A 99 -2.15 -0.13 11.92
CA ASN A 99 -3.35 -0.92 12.17
C ASN A 99 -4.39 -0.81 11.05
N ALA A 100 -4.53 0.37 10.45
CA ALA A 100 -5.48 0.61 9.38
C ALA A 100 -5.06 -0.11 8.09
N PRO A 101 -5.92 -0.94 7.47
CA PRO A 101 -5.65 -1.54 6.17
C PRO A 101 -5.56 -0.50 5.06
N VAL A 102 -4.71 -0.77 4.06
CA VAL A 102 -4.47 0.08 2.90
C VAL A 102 -5.07 -0.55 1.65
N VAL A 103 -5.94 0.18 0.98
CA VAL A 103 -6.53 -0.16 -0.34
C VAL A 103 -5.93 0.77 -1.39
N VAL A 104 -5.40 0.23 -2.48
CA VAL A 104 -4.90 1.01 -3.62
C VAL A 104 -5.75 0.75 -4.85
N VAL A 105 -6.04 1.80 -5.61
CA VAL A 105 -6.85 1.75 -6.84
C VAL A 105 -6.01 2.20 -8.03
N VAL A 106 -5.84 1.32 -9.00
CA VAL A 106 -5.00 1.57 -10.17
C VAL A 106 -5.86 1.63 -11.43
N HIS A 107 -6.11 2.85 -11.94
CA HIS A 107 -6.94 3.04 -13.12
C HIS A 107 -6.16 2.99 -14.45
N ALA A 108 -4.82 3.16 -14.40
CA ALA A 108 -3.95 3.29 -15.57
C ALA A 108 -2.54 2.77 -15.25
N LEU A 109 -1.52 3.22 -16.03
CA LEU A 109 -0.14 2.80 -15.84
C LEU A 109 0.40 3.15 -14.44
N ALA A 110 0.96 2.14 -13.77
CA ALA A 110 1.87 2.28 -12.62
C ALA A 110 3.26 1.76 -13.03
N ALA A 111 4.32 2.57 -12.81
CA ALA A 111 5.67 2.22 -13.22
C ALA A 111 6.68 2.29 -12.07
N GLY A 112 7.69 1.44 -12.11
CA GLY A 112 8.84 1.46 -11.20
C GLY A 112 8.45 1.44 -9.72
N GLY A 113 8.88 2.45 -8.97
CA GLY A 113 8.60 2.59 -7.53
C GLY A 113 7.12 2.58 -7.19
N ALA A 114 6.23 3.02 -8.09
CA ALA A 114 4.79 2.95 -7.88
C ALA A 114 4.29 1.49 -7.82
N VAL A 115 4.83 0.58 -8.67
CA VAL A 115 4.51 -0.85 -8.60
C VAL A 115 5.00 -1.46 -7.28
N ALA A 116 6.19 -1.05 -6.84
CA ALA A 116 6.73 -1.51 -5.56
C ALA A 116 5.88 -1.04 -4.38
N LEU A 117 5.44 0.23 -4.39
CA LEU A 117 4.58 0.83 -3.38
C LEU A 117 3.23 0.08 -3.28
N LEU A 118 2.55 -0.14 -4.41
CA LEU A 118 1.27 -0.86 -4.40
C LEU A 118 1.40 -2.33 -3.97
N ALA A 119 2.54 -2.99 -4.25
CA ALA A 119 2.80 -4.34 -3.76
C ALA A 119 2.88 -4.42 -2.22
N GLY A 120 3.20 -3.31 -1.56
CA GLY A 120 3.17 -3.17 -0.10
C GLY A 120 1.79 -2.96 0.51
N ALA A 121 0.78 -2.61 -0.31
CA ALA A 121 -0.59 -2.42 0.15
C ALA A 121 -1.27 -3.75 0.54
N ASP A 122 -2.32 -3.66 1.36
CA ASP A 122 -3.08 -4.84 1.79
C ASP A 122 -4.04 -5.31 0.69
N PHE A 123 -4.65 -4.37 -0.04
CA PHE A 123 -5.56 -4.65 -1.16
C PHE A 123 -5.25 -3.74 -2.34
N VAL A 124 -5.29 -4.30 -3.55
CA VAL A 124 -5.12 -3.56 -4.80
C VAL A 124 -6.22 -3.94 -5.77
N LEU A 125 -6.99 -2.95 -6.23
CA LEU A 125 -7.99 -3.09 -7.28
C LEU A 125 -7.50 -2.36 -8.53
N ALA A 126 -7.73 -2.90 -9.71
CA ALA A 126 -7.31 -2.24 -10.94
C ALA A 126 -8.38 -2.25 -12.03
N ALA A 127 -8.40 -1.20 -12.86
CA ALA A 127 -9.16 -1.21 -14.09
C ALA A 127 -8.52 -2.16 -15.13
N PRO A 128 -9.28 -2.69 -16.11
CA PRO A 128 -8.71 -3.52 -17.19
C PRO A 128 -7.63 -2.81 -18.01
N ALA A 129 -7.70 -1.48 -18.11
CA ALA A 129 -6.71 -0.66 -18.82
C ALA A 129 -5.39 -0.47 -18.07
N ALA A 130 -5.34 -0.84 -16.78
CA ALA A 130 -4.14 -0.66 -15.96
C ALA A 130 -2.98 -1.52 -16.49
N LYS A 131 -1.78 -0.97 -16.37
CA LYS A 131 -0.53 -1.63 -16.72
C LYS A 131 0.46 -1.48 -15.57
N PHE A 132 1.25 -2.50 -15.34
CA PHE A 132 2.26 -2.54 -14.28
C PHE A 132 3.62 -2.75 -14.90
N TYR A 133 4.44 -1.70 -14.94
CA TYR A 133 5.73 -1.70 -15.62
C TYR A 133 6.87 -1.70 -14.61
N ALA A 134 7.78 -2.68 -14.71
CA ALA A 134 8.91 -2.79 -13.78
C ALA A 134 9.85 -1.56 -13.81
N ALA A 135 10.20 -1.08 -15.02
CA ALA A 135 10.91 0.18 -15.31
C ALA A 135 12.36 0.30 -14.82
N PHE A 136 12.82 -0.46 -13.84
CA PHE A 136 14.12 -0.27 -13.19
C PHE A 136 15.32 -0.70 -14.05
N SER A 137 15.32 -1.94 -14.54
CA SER A 137 16.45 -2.50 -15.31
C SER A 137 16.63 -1.82 -16.66
N ALA A 138 15.59 -1.19 -17.23
CA ALA A 138 15.69 -0.41 -18.47
C ALA A 138 16.66 0.79 -18.38
N ILE A 139 16.88 1.31 -17.18
CA ILE A 139 17.78 2.43 -16.92
C ILE A 139 18.98 2.05 -16.03
N GLY A 140 19.21 0.74 -15.86
CA GLY A 140 20.36 0.21 -15.14
C GLY A 140 20.33 0.41 -13.61
N ILE A 141 19.14 0.56 -13.02
CA ILE A 141 18.95 0.65 -11.57
C ILE A 141 18.20 -0.55 -11.02
N ILE A 142 18.19 -0.69 -9.71
CA ILE A 142 17.51 -1.78 -8.99
C ILE A 142 16.10 -1.35 -8.58
N SER A 143 15.24 -2.33 -8.29
CA SER A 143 13.97 -2.09 -7.61
C SER A 143 14.20 -1.55 -6.20
N ASP A 144 13.52 -0.44 -5.88
CA ASP A 144 13.46 0.16 -4.56
C ASP A 144 12.03 0.15 -3.99
N SER A 145 11.70 1.10 -3.11
CA SER A 145 10.34 1.28 -2.54
C SER A 145 9.75 0.00 -1.96
N GLY A 146 10.58 -0.91 -1.49
CA GLY A 146 10.16 -2.22 -0.96
C GLY A 146 9.86 -3.28 -2.03
N GLY A 147 10.09 -3.01 -3.32
CA GLY A 147 9.77 -3.94 -4.40
C GLY A 147 10.48 -5.28 -4.28
N SER A 148 11.77 -5.30 -3.93
CA SER A 148 12.52 -6.54 -3.70
C SER A 148 12.03 -7.33 -2.48
N TYR A 149 11.28 -6.71 -1.57
CA TYR A 149 10.66 -7.36 -0.42
C TYR A 149 9.24 -7.85 -0.72
N PHE A 150 8.38 -6.97 -1.25
CA PHE A 150 6.96 -7.27 -1.42
C PHE A 150 6.66 -8.09 -2.67
N LEU A 151 7.28 -7.80 -3.83
CA LEU A 151 6.97 -8.51 -5.07
C LEU A 151 7.16 -10.02 -4.98
N PRO A 152 8.29 -10.56 -4.44
CA PRO A 152 8.44 -11.99 -4.28
C PRO A 152 7.41 -12.63 -3.35
N ARG A 153 6.90 -11.86 -2.38
CA ARG A 153 5.86 -12.32 -1.44
C ARG A 153 4.47 -12.34 -2.05
N ARG A 154 4.22 -11.48 -3.03
CA ARG A 154 2.95 -11.43 -3.75
C ARG A 154 2.88 -12.45 -4.89
N MET A 155 3.89 -12.50 -5.75
CA MET A 155 3.86 -13.29 -6.99
C MET A 155 4.84 -14.48 -7.00
N GLY A 156 5.51 -14.75 -5.90
CA GLY A 156 6.57 -15.76 -5.82
C GLY A 156 7.89 -15.28 -6.41
N SER A 157 9.01 -15.85 -5.93
CA SER A 157 10.36 -15.37 -6.28
C SER A 157 10.67 -15.48 -7.77
N ARG A 158 10.25 -16.55 -8.45
CA ARG A 158 10.53 -16.73 -9.89
C ARG A 158 9.84 -15.67 -10.75
N ARG A 159 8.55 -15.41 -10.51
CA ARG A 159 7.79 -14.41 -11.26
C ARG A 159 8.31 -13.00 -10.99
N ALA A 160 8.63 -12.67 -9.73
CA ALA A 160 9.22 -11.39 -9.36
C ALA A 160 10.60 -11.18 -10.02
N THR A 161 11.46 -12.20 -10.04
CA THR A 161 12.76 -12.12 -10.73
C THR A 161 12.60 -11.87 -12.22
N GLN A 162 11.72 -12.60 -12.89
CA GLN A 162 11.42 -12.43 -14.30
C GLN A 162 10.89 -11.00 -14.58
N PHE A 163 9.87 -10.57 -13.84
CA PHE A 163 9.27 -9.24 -13.97
C PHE A 163 10.30 -8.11 -13.84
N LEU A 164 11.14 -8.17 -12.80
CA LEU A 164 12.13 -7.14 -12.52
C LEU A 164 13.33 -7.16 -13.47
N MET A 165 13.89 -8.36 -13.76
CA MET A 165 15.11 -8.46 -14.57
C MET A 165 14.85 -8.30 -16.05
N LEU A 166 13.72 -8.81 -16.56
CA LEU A 166 13.34 -8.67 -17.98
C LEU A 166 12.58 -7.36 -18.24
N ASN A 167 12.36 -6.57 -17.21
CA ASN A 167 11.71 -5.26 -17.32
C ASN A 167 10.32 -5.34 -17.98
N GLU A 168 9.53 -6.31 -17.54
CA GLU A 168 8.23 -6.59 -18.14
C GLU A 168 7.17 -5.54 -17.83
N THR A 169 6.14 -5.52 -18.65
CA THR A 169 4.88 -4.82 -18.38
C THR A 169 3.78 -5.87 -18.27
N LEU A 170 3.10 -5.93 -17.12
CA LEU A 170 1.93 -6.79 -16.92
C LEU A 170 0.66 -6.06 -17.27
N THR A 171 -0.30 -6.77 -17.87
CA THR A 171 -1.70 -6.35 -17.92
C THR A 171 -2.35 -6.45 -16.54
N ALA A 172 -3.55 -5.92 -16.38
CA ALA A 172 -4.31 -6.04 -15.14
C ALA A 172 -4.63 -7.51 -14.82
N GLU A 173 -4.98 -8.30 -15.83
CA GLU A 173 -5.27 -9.71 -15.71
C GLU A 173 -4.02 -10.50 -15.28
N GLU A 174 -2.89 -10.31 -15.95
CA GLU A 174 -1.61 -10.95 -15.58
C GLU A 174 -1.15 -10.55 -14.17
N ALA A 175 -1.40 -9.30 -13.77
CA ALA A 175 -1.12 -8.82 -12.42
C ALA A 175 -2.01 -9.52 -11.38
N ALA A 176 -3.29 -9.76 -11.69
CA ALA A 176 -4.20 -10.50 -10.83
C ALA A 176 -3.82 -11.99 -10.75
N GLU A 177 -3.55 -12.63 -11.88
CA GLU A 177 -3.12 -14.05 -11.95
C GLU A 177 -1.81 -14.29 -11.18
N SER A 178 -0.89 -13.34 -11.25
CA SER A 178 0.39 -13.44 -10.52
C SER A 178 0.27 -13.12 -9.02
N GLY A 179 -0.85 -12.59 -8.55
CA GLY A 179 -1.05 -12.17 -7.16
C GLY A 179 -0.49 -10.78 -6.83
N LEU A 180 -0.06 -10.00 -7.82
CA LEU A 180 0.38 -8.61 -7.61
C LEU A 180 -0.80 -7.72 -7.19
N ILE A 181 -1.99 -7.96 -7.75
CA ILE A 181 -3.23 -7.28 -7.38
C ILE A 181 -4.30 -8.31 -6.99
N ASN A 182 -5.34 -7.86 -6.28
CA ASN A 182 -6.41 -8.74 -5.80
C ASN A 182 -7.42 -9.06 -6.89
N ARG A 183 -7.80 -8.07 -7.71
CA ARG A 183 -8.77 -8.28 -8.80
C ARG A 183 -8.82 -7.12 -9.79
N VAL A 184 -9.32 -7.43 -10.97
CA VAL A 184 -9.70 -6.45 -11.99
C VAL A 184 -11.17 -6.08 -11.79
N VAL A 185 -11.50 -4.80 -11.92
CA VAL A 185 -12.84 -4.24 -11.72
C VAL A 185 -13.17 -3.34 -12.91
N ALA A 186 -14.42 -3.43 -13.40
CA ALA A 186 -14.88 -2.59 -14.50
C ALA A 186 -14.70 -1.09 -14.18
N PRO A 187 -14.30 -0.25 -15.15
CA PRO A 187 -13.94 1.15 -14.90
C PRO A 187 -15.04 1.94 -14.21
N GLU A 188 -16.29 1.70 -14.59
CA GLU A 188 -17.48 2.36 -14.03
C GLU A 188 -17.79 1.95 -12.59
N ALA A 189 -17.32 0.79 -12.15
CA ALA A 189 -17.54 0.27 -10.79
C ALA A 189 -16.31 0.45 -9.88
N LEU A 190 -15.14 0.79 -10.43
CA LEU A 190 -13.86 0.75 -9.74
C LEU A 190 -13.83 1.65 -8.51
N ALA A 191 -14.27 2.88 -8.63
CA ALA A 191 -14.27 3.85 -7.52
C ALA A 191 -15.25 3.42 -6.41
N ASP A 192 -16.46 2.99 -6.78
CA ASP A 192 -17.49 2.57 -5.84
C ASP A 192 -17.07 1.29 -5.10
N GLU A 193 -16.53 0.29 -5.79
CA GLU A 193 -16.08 -0.96 -5.15
C GLU A 193 -14.89 -0.72 -4.22
N ALA A 194 -13.97 0.17 -4.60
CA ALA A 194 -12.84 0.54 -3.76
C ALA A 194 -13.31 1.26 -2.48
N TRP A 195 -14.23 2.21 -2.62
CA TRP A 195 -14.83 2.91 -1.48
C TRP A 195 -15.59 1.96 -0.56
N GLN A 196 -16.38 1.04 -1.12
CA GLN A 196 -17.10 0.01 -0.35
C GLN A 196 -16.12 -0.89 0.42
N LEU A 197 -15.01 -1.31 -0.23
CA LEU A 197 -13.99 -2.12 0.44
C LEU A 197 -13.34 -1.35 1.59
N ALA A 198 -12.88 -0.12 1.35
CA ALA A 198 -12.27 0.73 2.37
C ALA A 198 -13.24 1.00 3.54
N SER A 199 -14.50 1.33 3.24
CA SER A 199 -15.54 1.56 4.25
C SER A 199 -15.83 0.30 5.07
N ARG A 200 -15.89 -0.87 4.42
CA ARG A 200 -16.05 -2.15 5.12
C ARG A 200 -14.88 -2.43 6.07
N LEU A 201 -13.65 -2.14 5.64
CA LEU A 201 -12.45 -2.28 6.47
C LEU A 201 -12.45 -1.28 7.64
N ALA A 202 -12.85 -0.03 7.39
CA ALA A 202 -13.00 0.98 8.45
C ALA A 202 -14.03 0.61 9.51
N GLN A 203 -15.05 -0.20 9.17
CA GLN A 203 -16.03 -0.73 10.10
C GLN A 203 -15.58 -2.04 10.79
N GLY A 204 -14.42 -2.57 10.47
CA GLY A 204 -13.88 -3.82 11.02
C GLY A 204 -13.04 -3.62 12.29
N PRO A 205 -12.48 -4.68 12.86
CA PRO A 205 -11.65 -4.64 14.07
C PRO A 205 -10.23 -4.15 13.75
N THR A 206 -10.03 -2.84 13.68
CA THR A 206 -8.79 -2.19 13.20
C THR A 206 -7.53 -2.68 13.92
N LEU A 207 -7.58 -2.85 15.26
CA LEU A 207 -6.44 -3.35 16.03
C LEU A 207 -6.10 -4.81 15.68
N ALA A 208 -7.10 -5.64 15.47
CA ALA A 208 -6.89 -7.02 15.04
C ALA A 208 -6.30 -7.09 13.62
N PHE A 209 -6.71 -6.19 12.72
CA PHE A 209 -6.13 -6.08 11.38
C PHE A 209 -4.64 -5.69 11.46
N GLY A 210 -4.28 -4.74 12.33
CA GLY A 210 -2.89 -4.34 12.54
C GLY A 210 -2.01 -5.47 13.05
N GLU A 211 -2.48 -6.20 14.06
CA GLU A 211 -1.76 -7.38 14.56
C GLU A 211 -1.60 -8.44 13.47
N LEU A 212 -2.65 -8.72 12.69
CA LEU A 212 -2.59 -9.67 11.58
C LEU A 212 -1.58 -9.23 10.50
N LYS A 213 -1.56 -7.96 10.10
CA LYS A 213 -0.58 -7.42 9.14
C LYS A 213 0.85 -7.64 9.62
N ASN A 214 1.12 -7.32 10.89
CA ASN A 214 2.45 -7.49 11.47
C ASN A 214 2.86 -8.96 11.57
N LEU A 215 1.95 -9.87 11.91
CA LEU A 215 2.19 -11.32 11.92
C LEU A 215 2.51 -11.85 10.52
N LEU A 216 1.76 -11.43 9.49
CA LEU A 216 2.01 -11.83 8.10
C LEU A 216 3.38 -11.35 7.60
N ILE A 217 3.79 -10.13 7.97
CA ILE A 217 5.12 -9.63 7.64
C ILE A 217 6.21 -10.43 8.35
N ALA A 218 6.05 -10.71 9.64
CA ALA A 218 7.01 -11.43 10.45
C ALA A 218 7.19 -12.91 10.01
N SER A 219 6.12 -13.56 9.59
CA SER A 219 6.10 -14.98 9.21
C SER A 219 7.10 -15.36 8.12
N ALA A 220 7.58 -14.39 7.34
CA ALA A 220 8.55 -14.63 6.27
C ALA A 220 9.98 -14.88 6.76
N THR A 221 10.28 -14.56 8.02
CA THR A 221 11.63 -14.64 8.61
C THR A 221 11.66 -15.38 9.96
N GLU A 222 10.50 -15.63 10.55
CA GLU A 222 10.38 -16.32 11.83
C GLU A 222 10.42 -17.85 11.67
N THR A 223 10.90 -18.56 12.72
CA THR A 223 10.66 -20.00 12.83
C THR A 223 9.21 -20.27 13.21
N LEU A 224 8.74 -21.50 13.02
CA LEU A 224 7.37 -21.88 13.41
C LEU A 224 7.10 -21.58 14.90
N GLU A 225 8.03 -21.91 15.78
CA GLU A 225 7.89 -21.73 17.23
C GLU A 225 7.83 -20.25 17.60
N SER A 226 8.71 -19.41 17.00
CA SER A 226 8.69 -17.96 17.19
C SER A 226 7.40 -17.34 16.66
N GLN A 227 6.92 -17.81 15.50
CA GLN A 227 5.68 -17.31 14.91
C GLN A 227 4.46 -17.65 15.78
N LEU A 228 4.36 -18.89 16.27
CA LEU A 228 3.28 -19.31 17.17
C LEU A 228 3.26 -18.49 18.47
N GLU A 229 4.44 -18.18 19.04
CA GLU A 229 4.55 -17.32 20.22
C GLU A 229 4.14 -15.87 19.90
N ASN A 230 4.50 -15.35 18.72
CA ASN A 230 4.05 -14.03 18.25
C ASN A 230 2.53 -13.98 18.08
N GLU A 231 1.93 -15.04 17.52
CA GLU A 231 0.46 -15.18 17.42
C GLU A 231 -0.22 -15.20 18.78
N ALA A 232 0.31 -15.98 19.74
CA ALA A 232 -0.22 -16.06 21.09
C ALA A 232 -0.22 -14.69 21.79
N ARG A 233 0.87 -13.94 21.65
CA ARG A 233 0.99 -12.59 22.22
C ARG A 233 0.05 -11.60 21.53
N ALA A 234 -0.07 -11.66 20.21
CA ALA A 234 -1.00 -10.82 19.44
C ALA A 234 -2.45 -11.12 19.84
N MET A 235 -2.82 -12.40 19.95
CA MET A 235 -4.13 -12.83 20.40
C MET A 235 -4.44 -12.30 21.82
N ALA A 236 -3.48 -12.39 22.73
CA ALA A 236 -3.62 -11.88 24.10
C ALA A 236 -3.80 -10.34 24.13
N ARG A 237 -3.18 -9.59 23.19
CA ARG A 237 -3.40 -8.14 23.07
C ARG A 237 -4.80 -7.84 22.53
N VAL A 238 -5.19 -8.47 21.44
CA VAL A 238 -6.48 -8.23 20.76
C VAL A 238 -7.65 -8.60 21.68
N THR A 239 -7.57 -9.72 22.40
CA THR A 239 -8.66 -10.15 23.31
C THR A 239 -8.88 -9.24 24.53
N ARG A 240 -7.97 -8.29 24.79
CA ARG A 240 -8.16 -7.25 25.83
C ARG A 240 -8.93 -6.03 25.32
N THR A 241 -9.19 -5.95 24.01
CA THR A 241 -9.91 -4.80 23.41
C THR A 241 -11.42 -4.90 23.66
N ASP A 242 -12.07 -3.75 23.75
CA ASP A 242 -13.54 -3.69 23.82
C ASP A 242 -14.18 -4.31 22.59
N ASP A 243 -13.57 -4.12 21.41
CA ASP A 243 -14.05 -4.67 20.14
C ASP A 243 -14.13 -6.20 20.18
N ALA A 244 -13.07 -6.87 20.67
CA ALA A 244 -13.05 -8.32 20.74
C ALA A 244 -14.11 -8.84 21.73
N TRP A 245 -14.19 -8.25 22.92
CA TRP A 245 -15.15 -8.64 23.93
C TRP A 245 -16.60 -8.46 23.44
N ASN A 246 -16.92 -7.26 22.95
CA ASN A 246 -18.29 -6.94 22.49
C ASN A 246 -18.68 -7.78 21.27
N ALA A 247 -17.74 -8.07 20.36
CA ALA A 247 -18.01 -8.92 19.21
C ALA A 247 -18.33 -10.36 19.62
N MET A 248 -17.59 -10.94 20.59
CA MET A 248 -17.90 -12.27 21.11
C MET A 248 -19.29 -12.32 21.75
N GLN A 249 -19.67 -11.31 22.54
CA GLN A 249 -21.00 -11.22 23.15
C GLN A 249 -22.11 -11.10 22.09
N ALA A 250 -21.89 -10.27 21.06
CA ALA A 250 -22.84 -10.12 19.95
C ALA A 250 -23.06 -11.44 19.19
N VAL A 251 -21.97 -12.18 18.90
CA VAL A 251 -22.04 -13.48 18.22
C VAL A 251 -22.80 -14.51 19.08
N LEU A 252 -22.54 -14.57 20.39
CA LEU A 252 -23.27 -15.46 21.31
C LEU A 252 -24.77 -15.12 21.36
N ALA A 253 -25.10 -13.81 21.27
CA ALA A 253 -26.47 -13.32 21.19
C ALA A 253 -27.11 -13.43 19.79
N LYS A 254 -26.38 -14.00 18.80
CA LYS A 254 -26.79 -14.07 17.37
C LYS A 254 -27.06 -12.69 16.76
N GLN A 255 -26.34 -11.68 17.19
CA GLN A 255 -26.39 -10.32 16.68
C GLN A 255 -25.14 -10.00 15.82
N LYS A 256 -25.27 -8.98 14.97
CA LYS A 256 -24.12 -8.49 14.18
C LYS A 256 -23.15 -7.75 15.11
N ALA A 257 -21.88 -8.13 15.06
CA ALA A 257 -20.82 -7.41 15.75
C ALA A 257 -20.60 -6.01 15.15
N THR A 258 -20.26 -5.05 15.99
CA THR A 258 -19.85 -3.70 15.61
C THR A 258 -18.51 -3.39 16.27
N PHE A 259 -17.65 -2.66 15.58
CA PHE A 259 -16.29 -2.39 16.01
C PHE A 259 -16.03 -0.87 16.07
N LYS A 260 -15.25 -0.46 17.04
CA LYS A 260 -14.89 0.95 17.28
C LYS A 260 -13.38 1.23 17.15
N GLY A 261 -12.56 0.18 16.88
CA GLY A 261 -11.11 0.29 16.74
C GLY A 261 -10.37 0.39 18.09
N ARG A 262 -10.96 -0.10 19.19
CA ARG A 262 -10.38 0.01 20.54
C ARG A 262 -10.75 -1.15 21.45
#